data_edecedd63b75a5d1b765581431921d94
#
_entry.id   edecedd63b75a5d1b765581431921d94
#
_cell.length_a   1.000
_cell.length_b   1.000
_cell.length_c   1.000
_cell.angle_alpha   90.00
_cell.angle_beta   90.00
_cell.angle_gamma   90.00
#
_symmetry.space_group_name_H-M   'P 1'
#
loop_
_entity.id
_entity.type
_entity.pdbx_description
1 polymer ?
#
loop_
_entity_poly.entity_id
_entity_poly.type
_entity_poly.pdbx_seq_one_letter_code
_entity_poly.pdbx_strand_id
1 'polypeptide(L)'
;IQGEQGELVFEPSDVEYYFEPVTIQESGTSILKNDLENSEDGAGQIGFQLSNDGTHEIQYGKSNYYSFQHPHEGSNQIPLFIRPRTYGNNVSSGQIMSRVKIVVMYN
;
A
#
# COMPACT_ATOMS: atom_id res chain seq x y z
N ILE A 1 3.10 0.13 -7.95
CA ILE A 1 4.12 0.21 -6.92
C ILE A 1 4.96 -1.06 -6.95
N GLN A 2 6.22 -0.92 -6.71
CA GLN A 2 7.11 -2.06 -6.84
C GLN A 2 7.24 -2.87 -5.56
N GLY A 3 6.58 -2.47 -4.52
CA GLY A 3 6.59 -3.23 -3.29
C GLY A 3 7.80 -3.05 -2.42
N GLU A 4 8.60 -2.07 -2.71
CA GLU A 4 9.80 -1.80 -1.92
C GLU A 4 9.62 -0.54 -1.09
N GLN A 5 10.66 0.21 -1.03
CA GLN A 5 10.70 1.45 -0.29
C GLN A 5 10.71 2.62 -1.24
N GLY A 6 10.00 3.67 -0.87
CA GLY A 6 10.16 4.95 -1.51
C GLY A 6 11.18 5.77 -0.76
N GLU A 7 11.84 6.67 -1.46
CA GLU A 7 12.79 7.57 -0.84
C GLU A 7 12.41 9.01 -1.12
N LEU A 8 12.36 9.82 -0.06
CA LEU A 8 12.00 11.22 -0.14
C LEU A 8 13.12 12.08 0.44
N VAL A 9 13.31 13.25 -0.14
CA VAL A 9 14.28 14.23 0.35
C VAL A 9 13.53 15.46 0.81
N PHE A 10 13.64 15.81 2.10
CA PHE A 10 12.95 16.94 2.66
C PHE A 10 13.61 17.40 3.96
N GLU A 11 13.22 18.57 4.46
CA GLU A 11 13.66 19.04 5.76
C GLU A 11 12.96 18.25 6.85
N PRO A 12 13.65 17.89 7.93
CA PRO A 12 13.02 17.17 9.03
C PRO A 12 12.09 18.12 9.79
N SER A 13 10.81 17.92 9.62
CA SER A 13 9.78 18.72 10.27
C SER A 13 8.53 17.88 10.39
N ASP A 14 7.38 18.49 10.46
CA ASP A 14 6.12 17.78 10.60
C ASP A 14 5.69 17.21 9.26
N VAL A 15 6.34 16.13 8.85
CA VAL A 15 6.02 15.45 7.60
C VAL A 15 5.26 14.18 7.93
N GLU A 16 4.11 14.05 7.30
CA GLU A 16 3.21 12.91 7.47
C GLU A 16 2.85 12.37 6.10
N TYR A 17 2.41 11.13 6.08
CA TYR A 17 1.99 10.52 4.83
C TYR A 17 0.83 9.57 5.06
N TYR A 18 0.04 9.37 4.03
CA TYR A 18 -1.01 8.37 4.09
C TYR A 18 -1.13 7.66 2.74
N PHE A 19 -1.79 6.53 2.77
CA PHE A 19 -1.98 5.70 1.58
C PHE A 19 -3.43 5.83 1.12
N GLU A 20 -3.60 5.96 -0.20
CA GLU A 20 -4.91 6.10 -0.78
C GLU A 20 -5.06 5.06 -1.88
N PRO A 21 -5.97 4.10 -1.74
CA PRO A 21 -6.08 3.04 -2.74
C PRO A 21 -6.62 3.58 -4.06
N VAL A 22 -5.98 3.20 -5.15
CA VAL A 22 -6.48 3.45 -6.50
C VAL A 22 -7.27 2.22 -6.94
N THR A 23 -6.75 1.04 -6.63
CA THR A 23 -7.45 -0.21 -6.85
C THR A 23 -8.59 -0.36 -5.85
N ILE A 24 -9.67 -1.01 -6.25
CA ILE A 24 -10.81 -1.26 -5.37
C ILE A 24 -10.34 -2.07 -4.14
N GLN A 25 -10.71 -1.59 -2.97
CA GLN A 25 -10.42 -2.25 -1.71
C GLN A 25 -11.53 -3.23 -1.37
N GLU A 26 -11.16 -4.40 -0.86
CA GLU A 26 -12.16 -5.35 -0.39
C GLU A 26 -12.84 -4.79 0.86
N SER A 27 -14.16 -4.83 0.87
CA SER A 27 -14.97 -4.24 1.92
C SER A 27 -14.60 -4.79 3.30
N GLY A 28 -14.37 -3.88 4.25
CA GLY A 28 -14.05 -4.26 5.62
C GLY A 28 -12.64 -4.73 5.86
N THR A 29 -11.77 -4.62 4.86
CA THR A 29 -10.38 -5.05 4.96
C THR A 29 -9.45 -4.01 4.37
N SER A 30 -8.14 -4.23 4.51
CA SER A 30 -7.13 -3.39 3.85
C SER A 30 -6.56 -4.08 2.60
N ILE A 31 -7.22 -5.11 2.10
CA ILE A 31 -6.77 -5.84 0.92
C ILE A 31 -7.15 -5.07 -0.33
N LEU A 32 -6.17 -4.82 -1.20
CA LEU A 32 -6.42 -4.24 -2.50
C LEU A 32 -6.71 -5.38 -3.47
N LYS A 33 -7.87 -5.33 -4.12
CA LYS A 33 -8.26 -6.37 -5.06
C LYS A 33 -7.33 -6.37 -6.25
N ASN A 34 -7.40 -7.42 -7.03
CA ASN A 34 -6.61 -7.55 -8.25
C ASN A 34 -7.30 -6.80 -9.39
N ASP A 35 -6.62 -5.79 -9.95
CA ASP A 35 -7.14 -5.08 -11.12
C ASP A 35 -7.33 -5.99 -12.31
N LEU A 36 -6.60 -7.10 -12.35
CA LEU A 36 -6.64 -8.04 -13.47
C LEU A 36 -7.56 -9.24 -13.22
N GLU A 37 -8.36 -9.20 -12.17
CA GLU A 37 -9.18 -10.35 -11.78
C GLU A 37 -10.04 -10.88 -12.92
N ASN A 38 -10.58 -9.99 -13.74
CA ASN A 38 -11.48 -10.36 -14.83
C ASN A 38 -10.79 -10.44 -16.17
N SER A 39 -9.46 -10.35 -16.20
CA SER A 39 -8.74 -10.50 -17.45
C SER A 39 -8.30 -11.95 -17.64
N GLU A 40 -7.96 -12.30 -18.88
CA GLU A 40 -7.63 -13.67 -19.24
C GLU A 40 -6.47 -14.24 -18.43
N ASP A 41 -5.46 -13.41 -18.16
CA ASP A 41 -4.27 -13.84 -17.46
C ASP A 41 -4.28 -13.48 -15.97
N GLY A 42 -5.38 -12.96 -15.47
CA GLY A 42 -5.45 -12.46 -14.10
C GLY A 42 -5.78 -13.56 -13.10
N ALA A 43 -5.13 -13.50 -11.94
CA ALA A 43 -5.46 -14.38 -10.83
C ALA A 43 -6.83 -14.01 -10.26
N GLY A 44 -7.60 -15.02 -9.86
CA GLY A 44 -8.94 -14.81 -9.30
C GLY A 44 -8.91 -14.62 -7.80
N GLN A 45 -9.55 -13.59 -7.33
CA GLN A 45 -9.85 -13.31 -5.90
C GLN A 45 -8.65 -13.37 -4.98
N ILE A 46 -7.51 -12.88 -5.47
CA ILE A 46 -6.31 -12.70 -4.68
C ILE A 46 -5.74 -11.32 -5.01
N GLY A 47 -5.41 -10.56 -3.99
CA GLY A 47 -4.87 -9.22 -4.15
C GLY A 47 -3.70 -9.02 -3.21
N PHE A 48 -3.48 -7.76 -2.81
CA PHE A 48 -2.34 -7.41 -1.97
C PHE A 48 -2.77 -6.77 -0.66
N GLN A 49 -2.06 -7.12 0.39
CA GLN A 49 -2.16 -6.44 1.67
C GLN A 49 -0.84 -5.73 1.94
N LEU A 50 -0.92 -4.48 2.33
CA LEU A 50 0.26 -3.65 2.57
C LEU A 50 0.51 -3.49 4.06
N SER A 51 1.78 -3.35 4.42
CA SER A 51 2.19 -3.08 5.79
C SER A 51 3.38 -2.13 5.77
N ASN A 52 3.48 -1.28 6.78
CA ASN A 52 4.64 -0.40 6.91
C ASN A 52 5.69 -0.93 7.88
N ASP A 53 5.40 -2.02 8.57
CA ASP A 53 6.34 -2.63 9.52
C ASP A 53 6.50 -4.14 9.32
N GLY A 54 5.79 -4.72 8.34
CA GLY A 54 5.84 -6.15 8.09
C GLY A 54 4.89 -6.97 8.95
N THR A 55 4.22 -6.36 9.91
CA THR A 55 3.35 -7.05 10.87
C THR A 55 1.92 -6.55 10.85
N HIS A 56 1.74 -5.24 10.86
CA HIS A 56 0.41 -4.62 10.93
C HIS A 56 0.01 -4.10 9.56
N GLU A 57 -1.22 -4.36 9.17
CA GLU A 57 -1.71 -3.88 7.88
C GLU A 57 -1.90 -2.37 7.88
N ILE A 58 -1.66 -1.78 6.72
CA ILE A 58 -1.84 -0.34 6.52
C ILE A 58 -3.32 -0.02 6.50
N GLN A 59 -3.68 1.05 7.19
CA GLN A 59 -5.01 1.64 7.10
C GLN A 59 -4.95 2.78 6.10
N TYR A 60 -5.97 2.90 5.26
CA TYR A 60 -5.98 3.88 4.18
C TYR A 60 -6.71 5.15 4.58
N GLY A 61 -6.40 6.24 3.88
CA GLY A 61 -7.11 7.49 4.01
C GLY A 61 -6.38 8.51 4.87
N LYS A 62 -6.78 9.77 4.71
CA LYS A 62 -6.12 10.90 5.36
C LYS A 62 -6.20 10.84 6.89
N SER A 63 -7.28 10.30 7.43
CA SER A 63 -7.43 10.20 8.88
C SER A 63 -6.54 9.13 9.50
N ASN A 64 -5.92 8.29 8.68
CA ASN A 64 -5.03 7.22 9.12
C ASN A 64 -3.60 7.49 8.66
N TYR A 65 -3.14 8.71 8.87
CA TYR A 65 -1.81 9.11 8.44
C TYR A 65 -0.74 8.53 9.35
N TYR A 66 0.47 8.48 8.80
CA TYR A 66 1.66 8.02 9.49
C TYR A 66 2.68 9.14 9.55
N SER A 67 3.48 9.16 10.60
CA SER A 67 4.56 10.12 10.74
C SER A 67 5.88 9.41 10.52
N PHE A 68 6.88 10.14 10.04
CA PHE A 68 8.21 9.57 9.92
C PHE A 68 8.80 9.32 11.30
N GLN A 69 9.35 8.14 11.49
CA GLN A 69 10.10 7.80 12.69
C GLN A 69 11.51 8.35 12.52
N HIS A 70 11.96 9.15 13.45
CA HIS A 70 13.31 9.70 13.43
C HIS A 70 13.65 10.44 12.14
N PRO A 71 12.87 11.46 11.76
CA PRO A 71 13.16 12.20 10.53
C PRO A 71 14.49 12.93 10.63
N HIS A 72 15.17 13.07 9.51
CA HIS A 72 16.44 13.78 9.44
C HIS A 72 16.57 14.50 8.10
N GLU A 73 17.48 15.45 8.03
CA GLU A 73 17.76 16.14 6.77
C GLU A 73 18.22 15.16 5.71
N GLY A 74 17.82 15.43 4.49
CA GLY A 74 18.22 14.65 3.35
C GLY A 74 17.21 13.55 3.06
N SER A 75 17.70 12.33 2.93
CA SER A 75 16.89 11.21 2.49
C SER A 75 16.21 10.52 3.66
N ASN A 76 14.92 10.28 3.53
CA ASN A 76 14.13 9.51 4.49
C ASN A 76 13.35 8.47 3.72
N GLN A 77 13.17 7.30 4.31
CA GLN A 77 12.53 6.17 3.61
C GLN A 77 11.17 5.87 4.20
N ILE A 78 10.23 5.53 3.31
CA ILE A 78 8.93 4.99 3.69
C ILE A 78 9.00 3.49 3.48
N PRO A 79 9.04 2.70 4.56
CA PRO A 79 9.05 1.24 4.40
C PRO A 79 7.69 0.75 3.93
N LEU A 80 7.70 -0.23 3.04
CA LEU A 80 6.48 -0.79 2.50
C LEU A 80 6.68 -2.28 2.26
N PHE A 81 5.87 -3.09 2.91
CA PHE A 81 5.88 -4.54 2.76
C PHE A 81 4.58 -4.96 2.11
N ILE A 82 4.66 -5.84 1.13
CA ILE A 82 3.51 -6.29 0.37
C ILE A 82 3.44 -7.80 0.44
N ARG A 83 2.25 -8.32 0.67
CA ARG A 83 2.03 -9.75 0.58
C ARG A 83 0.70 -10.04 -0.12
N PRO A 84 0.61 -11.15 -0.86
CA PRO A 84 -0.64 -11.54 -1.47
C PRO A 84 -1.61 -12.07 -0.41
N ARG A 85 -2.90 -11.75 -0.60
CA ARG A 85 -3.97 -12.20 0.29
C ARG A 85 -5.20 -12.53 -0.54
N THR A 86 -5.83 -13.63 -0.22
CA THR A 86 -7.07 -14.00 -0.89
C THR A 86 -8.24 -13.22 -0.29
N TYR A 87 -9.24 -12.93 -1.12
CA TYR A 87 -10.44 -12.23 -0.65
C TYR A 87 -11.73 -12.92 -1.12
N GLY A 88 -11.65 -14.17 -1.51
CA GLY A 88 -12.82 -14.93 -1.92
C GLY A 88 -12.51 -16.40 -2.02
N ASN A 89 -13.51 -17.16 -2.46
CA ASN A 89 -13.43 -18.61 -2.53
C ASN A 89 -13.02 -19.15 -3.90
N ASN A 90 -13.00 -18.30 -4.93
CA ASN A 90 -12.67 -18.71 -6.28
C ASN A 90 -11.27 -18.27 -6.66
N VAL A 91 -10.30 -18.64 -5.84
CA VAL A 91 -8.91 -18.29 -6.07
C VAL A 91 -8.35 -19.09 -7.22
N SER A 92 -7.69 -18.41 -8.15
CA SER A 92 -7.03 -19.06 -9.27
C SER A 92 -5.68 -18.41 -9.52
N SER A 93 -4.79 -19.14 -10.17
CA SER A 93 -3.45 -18.62 -10.47
C SER A 93 -3.51 -17.62 -11.62
N GLY A 94 -2.50 -16.76 -11.68
CA GLY A 94 -2.41 -15.74 -12.73
C GLY A 94 -1.67 -14.51 -12.20
N GLN A 95 -1.82 -13.42 -12.94
CA GLN A 95 -1.17 -12.17 -12.62
C GLN A 95 -1.98 -11.35 -11.63
N ILE A 96 -1.28 -10.64 -10.75
CA ILE A 96 -1.91 -9.76 -9.76
C ILE A 96 -1.34 -8.37 -9.95
N MET A 97 -2.23 -7.38 -10.07
CA MET A 97 -1.83 -5.98 -10.14
C MET A 97 -2.75 -5.13 -9.30
N SER A 98 -2.17 -4.33 -8.43
CA SER A 98 -2.93 -3.38 -7.62
C SER A 98 -2.16 -2.06 -7.56
N ARG A 99 -2.89 -0.97 -7.36
CA ARG A 99 -2.31 0.37 -7.36
C ARG A 99 -2.70 1.11 -6.10
N VAL A 100 -1.75 1.80 -5.52
CA VAL A 100 -1.97 2.63 -4.35
C VAL A 100 -1.20 3.92 -4.53
N LYS A 101 -1.75 5.01 -4.02
CA LYS A 101 -1.12 6.32 -4.06
C LYS A 101 -0.60 6.66 -2.66
N ILE A 102 0.61 7.19 -2.58
CA ILE A 102 1.17 7.67 -1.33
C ILE A 102 1.12 9.19 -1.37
N VAL A 103 0.42 9.78 -0.41
CA VAL A 103 0.26 11.23 -0.33
C VAL A 103 1.09 11.73 0.83
N VAL A 104 1.99 12.66 0.56
CA VAL A 104 2.88 13.23 1.59
C VAL A 104 2.41 14.63 1.91
N MET A 105 2.26 14.89 3.21
CA MET A 105 1.85 16.20 3.72
C MET A 105 3.02 16.83 4.43
N TYR A 106 3.39 18.02 3.99
CA TYR A 106 4.50 18.77 4.57
C TYR A 106 3.95 20.05 5.17
N ASN A 107 4.12 20.21 6.48
CA ASN A 107 3.61 21.37 7.21
C ASN A 107 4.68 22.38 7.51
#